data_488b2f238ffdc33651428794aaf9c1d4
#
_entry.id   488b2f238ffdc33651428794aaf9c1d4
#
_cell.length_a   1.000
_cell.length_b   1.000
_cell.length_c   1.000
_cell.angle_alpha   90.00
_cell.angle_beta   90.00
_cell.angle_gamma   90.00
#
_symmetry.space_group_name_H-M   'P 1'
#
loop_
_entity.id
_entity.type
_entity.pdbx_description
1 polymer ?
#
loop_
_entity_poly.entity_id
_entity_poly.type
_entity_poly.pdbx_seq_one_letter_code
_entity_poly.pdbx_strand_id
1 'polypeptide(L)'
;MKNAISSGFRQALNIRLFLVPVLTAGVIMLNFVDPLIRAYRENSIIEGLHMNLLMQSFQSDALISFLPILAALPFGGCFVDDLKSKFARFFLIRSSYRTYIISRIIVGFLSGGLAILSGALIAWGTTAAVLIPMEREIEWLEPASIDGLVEICFLLFLNGGFWSVVGMAMSTLMESKYISYATPFVLYYLLVILYERYFSDLFIIYPKTWTDPAAWPFGCWGVAIFLLEMTLIFAILFAFRAGRRLQQL
;
A
#
# COMPACT_ATOMS: atom_id res chain seq x y z
N MET A 1 -16.21 20.38 -1.47
CA MET A 1 -15.36 19.19 -1.63
C MET A 1 -13.91 19.45 -1.25
N LYS A 2 -13.24 20.51 -1.72
CA LYS A 2 -11.84 20.83 -1.33
C LYS A 2 -11.61 20.88 0.19
N ASN A 3 -12.47 21.56 0.94
CA ASN A 3 -12.34 21.68 2.41
C ASN A 3 -12.52 20.32 3.13
N ALA A 4 -13.34 19.41 2.59
CA ALA A 4 -13.55 18.08 3.14
C ALA A 4 -12.31 17.19 2.95
N ILE A 5 -11.69 17.24 1.77
CA ILE A 5 -10.46 16.52 1.46
C ILE A 5 -9.30 17.09 2.31
N SER A 6 -9.17 18.42 2.38
CA SER A 6 -8.14 19.08 3.19
C SER A 6 -8.25 18.71 4.68
N SER A 7 -9.47 18.67 5.25
CA SER A 7 -9.67 18.23 6.63
C SER A 7 -9.32 16.76 6.82
N GLY A 8 -9.65 15.91 5.85
CA GLY A 8 -9.29 14.49 5.85
C GLY A 8 -7.78 14.28 5.81
N PHE A 9 -7.06 15.01 4.95
CA PHE A 9 -5.59 14.95 4.93
C PHE A 9 -4.95 15.44 6.23
N ARG A 10 -5.45 16.51 6.84
CA ARG A 10 -4.97 16.94 8.17
C ARG A 10 -5.18 15.88 9.25
N GLN A 11 -6.25 15.11 9.15
CA GLN A 11 -6.52 14.01 10.07
C GLN A 11 -5.63 12.79 9.76
N ALA A 12 -5.32 12.55 8.49
CA ALA A 12 -4.37 11.53 8.04
C ALA A 12 -2.92 11.88 8.43
N LEU A 13 -2.57 13.18 8.46
CA LEU A 13 -1.29 13.71 8.94
C LEU A 13 -1.14 13.53 10.46
N ASN A 14 -1.26 12.30 10.90
CA ASN A 14 -1.00 11.88 12.26
C ASN A 14 0.38 11.19 12.31
N ILE A 15 0.92 10.99 13.50
CA ILE A 15 2.20 10.29 13.71
C ILE A 15 2.30 8.95 12.95
N ARG A 16 1.17 8.29 12.72
CA ARG A 16 1.07 7.03 11.97
C ARG A 16 1.47 7.17 10.51
N LEU A 17 1.12 8.29 9.86
CA LEU A 17 1.49 8.53 8.47
C LEU A 17 3.02 8.70 8.31
N PHE A 18 3.72 9.17 9.33
CA PHE A 18 5.17 9.27 9.32
C PHE A 18 5.86 7.98 9.73
N LEU A 19 5.24 7.20 10.59
CA LEU A 19 5.80 5.96 11.11
C LEU A 19 5.74 4.82 10.09
N VAL A 20 4.68 4.76 9.28
CA VAL A 20 4.49 3.73 8.25
C VAL A 20 5.60 3.74 7.18
N PRO A 21 6.00 4.87 6.58
CA PRO A 21 7.13 4.91 5.65
C PRO A 21 8.43 4.37 6.24
N VAL A 22 8.72 4.72 7.49
CA VAL A 22 9.93 4.24 8.17
C VAL A 22 9.87 2.73 8.39
N LEU A 23 8.72 2.19 8.81
CA LEU A 23 8.53 0.75 8.95
C LEU A 23 8.62 0.04 7.59
N THR A 24 8.01 0.58 6.56
CA THR A 24 8.07 0.03 5.19
C THR A 24 9.51 0.00 4.69
N ALA A 25 10.25 1.11 4.82
CA ALA A 25 11.66 1.19 4.47
C ALA A 25 12.48 0.18 5.27
N GLY A 26 12.22 0.05 6.58
CA GLY A 26 12.89 -0.94 7.44
C GLY A 26 12.67 -2.38 6.97
N VAL A 27 11.44 -2.76 6.62
CA VAL A 27 11.13 -4.10 6.09
C VAL A 27 11.86 -4.34 4.76
N ILE A 28 11.88 -3.36 3.86
CA ILE A 28 12.61 -3.46 2.59
C ILE A 28 14.10 -3.64 2.86
N MET A 29 14.70 -2.81 3.73
CA MET A 29 16.13 -2.86 4.04
C MET A 29 16.56 -4.15 4.72
N LEU A 30 15.74 -4.75 5.57
CA LEU A 30 16.05 -6.05 6.18
C LEU A 30 16.23 -7.15 5.13
N ASN A 31 15.51 -7.09 4.01
CA ASN A 31 15.67 -8.05 2.93
C ASN A 31 16.97 -7.88 2.12
N PHE A 32 17.63 -6.71 2.24
CA PHE A 32 18.93 -6.47 1.61
C PHE A 32 20.10 -7.15 2.34
N VAL A 33 19.98 -7.38 3.64
CA VAL A 33 21.10 -7.78 4.48
C VAL A 33 21.74 -9.08 3.99
N ASP A 34 20.97 -10.12 3.77
CA ASP A 34 21.48 -11.41 3.34
C ASP A 34 22.09 -11.40 1.92
N PRO A 35 21.41 -10.85 0.89
CA PRO A 35 22.00 -10.75 -0.45
C PRO A 35 23.25 -9.87 -0.48
N LEU A 36 23.28 -8.78 0.29
CA LEU A 36 24.44 -7.91 0.38
C LEU A 36 25.64 -8.60 1.02
N ILE A 37 25.43 -9.37 2.10
CA ILE A 37 26.50 -10.15 2.75
C ILE A 37 27.05 -11.20 1.78
N ARG A 38 26.21 -11.85 0.99
CA ARG A 38 26.66 -12.81 -0.03
C ARG A 38 27.49 -12.13 -1.11
N ALA A 39 26.99 -11.02 -1.67
CA ALA A 39 27.72 -10.25 -2.69
C ALA A 39 29.10 -9.77 -2.19
N TYR A 40 29.18 -9.34 -0.92
CA TYR A 40 30.44 -8.93 -0.30
C TYR A 40 31.41 -10.12 -0.14
N ARG A 41 30.94 -11.29 0.28
CA ARG A 41 31.75 -12.50 0.43
C ARG A 41 32.29 -13.03 -0.90
N GLU A 42 31.50 -12.92 -1.96
CA GLU A 42 31.83 -13.42 -3.30
C GLU A 42 32.64 -12.43 -4.14
N ASN A 43 32.97 -11.25 -3.58
CA ASN A 43 33.60 -10.13 -4.29
C ASN A 43 32.86 -9.76 -5.60
N SER A 44 31.57 -10.03 -5.66
CA SER A 44 30.69 -9.84 -6.82
C SER A 44 29.93 -8.52 -6.73
N ILE A 45 30.58 -7.45 -6.27
CA ILE A 45 29.99 -6.10 -6.29
C ILE A 45 30.09 -5.60 -7.73
N ILE A 46 29.08 -6.00 -8.53
CA ILE A 46 28.94 -5.67 -9.94
C ILE A 46 28.10 -4.40 -10.04
N GLU A 47 28.30 -3.66 -11.12
CA GLU A 47 27.50 -2.51 -11.51
C GLU A 47 25.99 -2.82 -11.48
N GLY A 48 25.19 -1.88 -10.97
CA GLY A 48 23.73 -2.07 -10.87
C GLY A 48 23.25 -3.01 -9.77
N LEU A 49 24.13 -3.48 -8.89
CA LEU A 49 23.76 -4.36 -7.77
C LEU A 49 22.69 -3.73 -6.88
N HIS A 50 22.79 -2.42 -6.58
CA HIS A 50 21.82 -1.70 -5.76
C HIS A 50 20.41 -1.75 -6.35
N MET A 51 20.28 -1.63 -7.69
CA MET A 51 18.98 -1.68 -8.35
C MET A 51 18.38 -3.08 -8.35
N ASN A 52 19.18 -4.10 -8.62
CA ASN A 52 18.74 -5.49 -8.60
C ASN A 52 18.30 -5.93 -7.21
N LEU A 53 19.04 -5.57 -6.17
CA LEU A 53 18.67 -5.86 -4.79
C LEU A 53 17.38 -5.13 -4.38
N LEU A 54 17.21 -3.89 -4.83
CA LEU A 54 16.00 -3.12 -4.59
C LEU A 54 14.77 -3.78 -5.22
N MET A 55 14.86 -4.15 -6.50
CA MET A 55 13.78 -4.83 -7.22
C MET A 55 13.38 -6.14 -6.53
N GLN A 56 14.36 -6.97 -6.16
CA GLN A 56 14.11 -8.20 -5.41
C GLN A 56 13.43 -7.92 -4.05
N SER A 57 13.84 -6.85 -3.36
CA SER A 57 13.27 -6.51 -2.05
C SER A 57 11.84 -5.98 -2.16
N PHE A 58 11.49 -5.29 -3.24
CA PHE A 58 10.11 -4.87 -3.49
C PHE A 58 9.16 -6.03 -3.78
N GLN A 59 9.68 -7.12 -4.32
CA GLN A 59 8.94 -8.37 -4.57
C GLN A 59 9.09 -9.39 -3.45
N SER A 60 9.74 -9.03 -2.33
CA SER A 60 9.97 -9.96 -1.23
C SER A 60 8.67 -10.35 -0.53
N ASP A 61 8.58 -11.63 -0.15
CA ASP A 61 7.46 -12.17 0.62
C ASP A 61 7.20 -11.41 1.92
N ALA A 62 8.26 -10.89 2.55
CA ALA A 62 8.14 -10.11 3.76
C ALA A 62 7.40 -8.79 3.51
N LEU A 63 7.84 -7.99 2.52
CA LEU A 63 7.17 -6.73 2.21
C LEU A 63 5.72 -6.96 1.83
N ILE A 64 5.45 -7.90 0.92
CA ILE A 64 4.11 -8.17 0.40
C ILE A 64 3.17 -8.63 1.51
N SER A 65 3.65 -9.42 2.47
CA SER A 65 2.86 -9.90 3.62
C SER A 65 2.52 -8.79 4.61
N PHE A 66 3.44 -7.86 4.87
CA PHE A 66 3.22 -6.75 5.80
C PHE A 66 2.47 -5.57 5.18
N LEU A 67 2.51 -5.43 3.85
CA LEU A 67 1.92 -4.31 3.12
C LEU A 67 0.44 -4.07 3.44
N PRO A 68 -0.45 -5.08 3.57
CA PRO A 68 -1.85 -4.87 3.93
C PRO A 68 -2.05 -4.16 5.27
N ILE A 69 -1.26 -4.52 6.29
CA ILE A 69 -1.33 -3.87 7.61
C ILE A 69 -0.78 -2.46 7.51
N LEU A 70 0.41 -2.30 6.94
CA LEU A 70 1.08 -1.00 6.83
C LEU A 70 0.22 0.02 6.08
N ALA A 71 -0.41 -0.40 4.99
CA ALA A 71 -1.29 0.46 4.19
C ALA A 71 -2.56 0.89 4.92
N ALA A 72 -3.12 0.04 5.80
CA ALA A 72 -4.33 0.36 6.54
C ALA A 72 -4.09 1.28 7.75
N LEU A 73 -2.86 1.31 8.31
CA LEU A 73 -2.53 2.05 9.53
C LEU A 73 -2.79 3.57 9.46
N PRO A 74 -2.47 4.29 8.37
CA PRO A 74 -2.61 5.74 8.33
C PRO A 74 -4.06 6.19 8.48
N PHE A 75 -5.00 5.54 7.80
CA PHE A 75 -6.36 6.06 7.68
C PHE A 75 -7.48 5.01 7.83
N GLY A 76 -7.18 3.72 7.83
CA GLY A 76 -8.19 2.65 7.84
C GLY A 76 -9.22 2.76 8.98
N GLY A 77 -8.82 3.18 10.17
CA GLY A 77 -9.70 3.35 11.34
C GLY A 77 -10.43 4.69 11.43
N CYS A 78 -10.21 5.61 10.49
CA CYS A 78 -10.71 6.98 10.57
C CYS A 78 -12.24 7.08 10.68
N PHE A 79 -12.98 6.25 9.96
CA PHE A 79 -14.44 6.26 10.00
C PHE A 79 -14.99 5.95 11.42
N VAL A 80 -14.37 4.98 12.10
CA VAL A 80 -14.76 4.63 13.48
C VAL A 80 -14.43 5.76 14.45
N ASP A 81 -13.31 6.45 14.24
CA ASP A 81 -12.93 7.63 15.03
C ASP A 81 -13.91 8.77 14.84
N ASP A 82 -14.32 9.02 13.61
CA ASP A 82 -15.30 10.05 13.28
C ASP A 82 -16.67 9.78 13.90
N LEU A 83 -17.09 8.53 14.00
CA LEU A 83 -18.33 8.16 14.67
C LEU A 83 -18.22 8.34 16.19
N LYS A 84 -17.15 7.84 16.81
CA LYS A 84 -16.95 7.90 18.27
C LYS A 84 -16.75 9.33 18.78
N SER A 85 -16.04 10.16 18.04
CA SER A 85 -15.80 11.58 18.35
C SER A 85 -16.99 12.49 18.01
N LYS A 86 -18.06 11.94 17.43
CA LYS A 86 -19.22 12.69 16.89
C LYS A 86 -18.85 13.68 15.77
N PHE A 87 -17.62 13.62 15.25
CA PHE A 87 -17.15 14.49 14.15
C PHE A 87 -18.03 14.32 12.91
N ALA A 88 -18.48 13.10 12.62
CA ALA A 88 -19.37 12.82 11.50
C ALA A 88 -20.65 13.66 11.58
N ARG A 89 -21.28 13.81 12.75
CA ARG A 89 -22.48 14.65 12.94
C ARG A 89 -22.24 16.12 12.64
N PHE A 90 -21.15 16.68 13.18
CA PHE A 90 -20.79 18.07 12.92
C PHE A 90 -20.48 18.35 11.46
N PHE A 91 -19.87 17.37 10.79
CA PHE A 91 -19.58 17.44 9.36
C PHE A 91 -20.88 17.45 8.53
N LEU A 92 -21.84 16.58 8.86
CA LEU A 92 -23.10 16.45 8.13
C LEU A 92 -23.98 17.70 8.23
N ILE A 93 -23.90 18.46 9.31
CA ILE A 93 -24.60 19.76 9.44
C ILE A 93 -24.12 20.76 8.38
N ARG A 94 -22.86 20.67 7.96
CA ARG A 94 -22.22 21.64 7.04
C ARG A 94 -22.05 21.10 5.61
N SER A 95 -22.24 19.80 5.39
CA SER A 95 -21.96 19.15 4.12
C SER A 95 -22.84 17.92 3.92
N SER A 96 -23.01 17.48 2.67
CA SER A 96 -23.77 16.28 2.36
C SER A 96 -23.01 15.00 2.77
N TYR A 97 -23.75 13.95 3.10
CA TYR A 97 -23.16 12.63 3.42
C TYR A 97 -22.35 12.05 2.24
N ARG A 98 -22.77 12.35 0.99
CA ARG A 98 -22.04 11.92 -0.21
C ARG A 98 -20.64 12.55 -0.27
N THR A 99 -20.53 13.84 0.02
CA THR A 99 -19.26 14.56 0.05
C THR A 99 -18.34 14.01 1.13
N TYR A 100 -18.90 13.63 2.28
CA TYR A 100 -18.15 12.97 3.36
C TYR A 100 -17.56 11.64 2.88
N ILE A 101 -18.40 10.73 2.36
CA ILE A 101 -18.00 9.39 1.94
C ILE A 101 -16.92 9.46 0.85
N ILE A 102 -17.15 10.26 -0.21
CA ILE A 102 -16.19 10.40 -1.31
C ILE A 102 -14.85 10.95 -0.80
N SER A 103 -14.89 11.96 0.08
CA SER A 103 -13.66 12.52 0.64
C SER A 103 -12.87 11.48 1.46
N ARG A 104 -13.55 10.61 2.22
CA ARG A 104 -12.91 9.56 3.02
C ARG A 104 -12.28 8.48 2.14
N ILE A 105 -12.96 8.07 1.05
CA ILE A 105 -12.41 7.09 0.10
C ILE A 105 -11.15 7.65 -0.57
N ILE A 106 -11.20 8.88 -1.08
CA ILE A 106 -10.05 9.50 -1.74
C ILE A 106 -8.86 9.65 -0.78
N VAL A 107 -9.11 10.16 0.43
CA VAL A 107 -8.04 10.36 1.42
C VAL A 107 -7.50 9.00 1.89
N GLY A 108 -8.35 7.99 2.10
CA GLY A 108 -7.93 6.65 2.48
C GLY A 108 -7.02 6.01 1.43
N PHE A 109 -7.44 6.05 0.16
CA PHE A 109 -6.65 5.53 -0.95
C PHE A 109 -5.28 6.24 -1.07
N LEU A 110 -5.30 7.56 -1.11
CA LEU A 110 -4.08 8.36 -1.27
C LEU A 110 -3.14 8.23 -0.06
N SER A 111 -3.67 8.23 1.16
CA SER A 111 -2.81 8.12 2.36
C SER A 111 -2.13 6.76 2.48
N GLY A 112 -2.85 5.67 2.17
CA GLY A 112 -2.27 4.33 2.16
C GLY A 112 -1.23 4.15 1.06
N GLY A 113 -1.56 4.59 -0.16
CA GLY A 113 -0.64 4.53 -1.30
C GLY A 113 0.62 5.38 -1.09
N LEU A 114 0.46 6.64 -0.66
CA LEU A 114 1.58 7.54 -0.40
C LEU A 114 2.47 7.07 0.76
N ALA A 115 1.88 6.45 1.78
CA ALA A 115 2.66 5.91 2.90
C ALA A 115 3.59 4.77 2.46
N ILE A 116 3.11 3.84 1.64
CA ILE A 116 3.92 2.75 1.09
C ILE A 116 4.96 3.29 0.09
N LEU A 117 4.54 4.14 -0.85
CA LEU A 117 5.43 4.74 -1.83
C LEU A 117 6.56 5.55 -1.17
N SER A 118 6.25 6.36 -0.16
CA SER A 118 7.29 7.13 0.55
C SER A 118 8.28 6.22 1.29
N GLY A 119 7.82 5.08 1.83
CA GLY A 119 8.71 4.06 2.39
C GLY A 119 9.63 3.42 1.35
N ALA A 120 9.10 3.09 0.17
CA ALA A 120 9.90 2.58 -0.95
C ALA A 120 10.95 3.61 -1.42
N LEU A 121 10.57 4.89 -1.50
CA LEU A 121 11.50 5.97 -1.87
C LEU A 121 12.59 6.20 -0.82
N ILE A 122 12.27 6.10 0.47
CA ILE A 122 13.27 6.16 1.56
C ILE A 122 14.24 4.98 1.43
N ALA A 123 13.74 3.76 1.21
CA ALA A 123 14.57 2.59 1.01
C ALA A 123 15.49 2.75 -0.20
N TRP A 124 14.95 3.21 -1.33
CA TRP A 124 15.75 3.50 -2.52
C TRP A 124 16.83 4.55 -2.27
N GLY A 125 16.47 5.68 -1.67
CA GLY A 125 17.44 6.75 -1.38
C GLY A 125 18.55 6.32 -0.43
N THR A 126 18.23 5.53 0.60
CA THR A 126 19.21 5.04 1.57
C THR A 126 20.13 3.98 0.95
N THR A 127 19.58 3.04 0.17
CA THR A 127 20.39 2.02 -0.51
C THR A 127 21.27 2.62 -1.60
N ALA A 128 20.77 3.57 -2.38
CA ALA A 128 21.56 4.30 -3.36
C ALA A 128 22.73 5.05 -2.69
N ALA A 129 22.46 5.77 -1.58
CA ALA A 129 23.51 6.50 -0.86
C ALA A 129 24.61 5.61 -0.29
N VAL A 130 24.30 4.35 0.07
CA VAL A 130 25.27 3.42 0.65
C VAL A 130 25.99 2.61 -0.43
N LEU A 131 25.26 2.11 -1.44
CA LEU A 131 25.81 1.14 -2.40
C LEU A 131 26.47 1.78 -3.61
N ILE A 132 25.98 2.90 -4.13
CA ILE A 132 26.58 3.56 -5.30
C ILE A 132 28.07 3.88 -5.09
N PRO A 133 28.54 4.37 -3.91
CA PRO A 133 29.96 4.60 -3.69
C PRO A 133 30.82 3.33 -3.63
N MET A 134 30.17 2.15 -3.45
CA MET A 134 30.86 0.85 -3.36
C MET A 134 30.91 0.12 -4.71
N GLU A 135 30.08 0.51 -5.67
CA GLU A 135 30.08 -0.02 -7.04
C GLU A 135 31.28 0.51 -7.82
N ARG A 136 32.00 -0.38 -8.52
CA ARG A 136 33.31 -0.05 -9.09
C ARG A 136 33.30 0.81 -10.36
N GLU A 137 32.21 0.83 -11.12
CA GLU A 137 32.02 1.70 -12.27
C GLU A 137 30.60 2.22 -12.28
N ILE A 138 30.44 3.53 -12.39
CA ILE A 138 29.13 4.18 -12.49
C ILE A 138 28.79 4.24 -13.97
N GLU A 139 28.25 3.17 -14.53
CA GLU A 139 27.48 3.33 -15.74
C GLU A 139 26.13 3.96 -15.36
N TRP A 140 25.77 5.00 -16.10
CA TRP A 140 24.51 5.67 -15.94
C TRP A 140 23.39 4.63 -16.03
N LEU A 141 22.46 4.64 -15.06
CA LEU A 141 21.30 3.75 -14.99
C LEU A 141 20.74 3.51 -16.39
N GLU A 142 20.72 2.26 -16.82
CA GLU A 142 20.05 1.91 -18.07
C GLU A 142 18.58 2.36 -17.99
N PRO A 143 18.04 3.00 -19.04
CA PRO A 143 16.65 3.45 -19.06
C PRO A 143 15.64 2.36 -18.67
N ALA A 144 15.90 1.12 -19.06
CA ALA A 144 15.07 -0.04 -18.73
C ALA A 144 14.96 -0.33 -17.21
N SER A 145 16.02 -0.08 -16.45
CA SER A 145 16.00 -0.28 -14.99
C SER A 145 15.22 0.82 -14.27
N ILE A 146 15.20 2.03 -14.81
CA ILE A 146 14.41 3.14 -14.27
C ILE A 146 12.93 2.91 -14.55
N ASP A 147 12.57 2.49 -15.76
CA ASP A 147 11.18 2.20 -16.13
C ASP A 147 10.60 1.09 -15.24
N GLY A 148 11.34 0.02 -15.01
CA GLY A 148 10.93 -1.05 -14.10
C GLY A 148 10.74 -0.58 -12.66
N LEU A 149 11.61 0.32 -12.15
CA LEU A 149 11.46 0.91 -10.82
C LEU A 149 10.18 1.76 -10.73
N VAL A 150 9.91 2.58 -11.74
CA VAL A 150 8.69 3.42 -11.77
C VAL A 150 7.44 2.54 -11.82
N GLU A 151 7.43 1.48 -12.61
CA GLU A 151 6.32 0.53 -12.65
C GLU A 151 6.05 -0.12 -11.30
N ILE A 152 7.08 -0.64 -10.62
CA ILE A 152 6.92 -1.26 -9.31
C ILE A 152 6.49 -0.24 -8.26
N CYS A 153 7.07 0.96 -8.25
CA CYS A 153 6.63 2.04 -7.36
C CYS A 153 5.15 2.42 -7.58
N PHE A 154 4.72 2.45 -8.82
CA PHE A 154 3.31 2.70 -9.16
C PHE A 154 2.40 1.58 -8.65
N LEU A 155 2.79 0.31 -8.85
CA LEU A 155 2.03 -0.84 -8.33
C LEU A 155 2.00 -0.87 -6.80
N LEU A 156 3.10 -0.55 -6.13
CA LEU A 156 3.15 -0.44 -4.67
C LEU A 156 2.20 0.67 -4.17
N PHE A 157 2.14 1.81 -4.86
CA PHE A 157 1.19 2.88 -4.54
C PHE A 157 -0.26 2.41 -4.68
N LEU A 158 -0.62 1.75 -5.79
CA LEU A 158 -1.97 1.24 -6.02
C LEU A 158 -2.34 0.16 -4.99
N ASN A 159 -1.43 -0.75 -4.71
CA ASN A 159 -1.60 -1.82 -3.74
C ASN A 159 -1.81 -1.25 -2.32
N GLY A 160 -0.99 -0.26 -1.92
CA GLY A 160 -1.16 0.46 -0.66
C GLY A 160 -2.52 1.17 -0.57
N GLY A 161 -2.95 1.84 -1.64
CA GLY A 161 -4.27 2.46 -1.72
C GLY A 161 -5.40 1.45 -1.59
N PHE A 162 -5.33 0.33 -2.30
CA PHE A 162 -6.30 -0.77 -2.24
C PHE A 162 -6.48 -1.30 -0.81
N TRP A 163 -5.40 -1.74 -0.16
CA TRP A 163 -5.48 -2.30 1.20
C TRP A 163 -5.98 -1.31 2.24
N SER A 164 -5.67 -0.02 2.08
CA SER A 164 -6.20 1.04 2.94
C SER A 164 -7.73 1.15 2.81
N VAL A 165 -8.26 1.11 1.58
CA VAL A 165 -9.71 1.14 1.34
C VAL A 165 -10.39 -0.13 1.84
N VAL A 166 -9.77 -1.30 1.68
CA VAL A 166 -10.25 -2.57 2.26
C VAL A 166 -10.38 -2.44 3.79
N GLY A 167 -9.33 -1.99 4.47
CA GLY A 167 -9.35 -1.80 5.92
C GLY A 167 -10.47 -0.84 6.36
N MET A 168 -10.63 0.26 5.65
CA MET A 168 -11.70 1.23 5.92
C MET A 168 -13.10 0.64 5.69
N ALA A 169 -13.31 -0.14 4.62
CA ALA A 169 -14.57 -0.80 4.34
C ALA A 169 -14.93 -1.80 5.43
N MET A 170 -13.98 -2.61 5.87
CA MET A 170 -14.20 -3.60 6.92
C MET A 170 -14.44 -2.99 8.29
N SER A 171 -13.86 -1.83 8.59
CA SER A 171 -14.12 -1.11 9.84
C SER A 171 -15.59 -0.71 10.00
N THR A 172 -16.32 -0.55 8.90
CA THR A 172 -17.76 -0.21 8.93
C THR A 172 -18.64 -1.38 9.38
N LEU A 173 -18.14 -2.62 9.33
CA LEU A 173 -18.91 -3.80 9.70
C LEU A 173 -18.99 -3.99 11.22
N MET A 174 -17.91 -3.76 11.95
CA MET A 174 -17.79 -4.11 13.37
C MET A 174 -17.45 -2.94 14.31
N GLU A 175 -17.47 -1.69 13.86
CA GLU A 175 -17.22 -0.48 14.66
C GLU A 175 -15.91 -0.48 15.49
N SER A 176 -14.93 -1.24 15.04
CA SER A 176 -13.65 -1.39 15.72
C SER A 176 -12.50 -0.97 14.83
N LYS A 177 -11.61 -0.13 15.36
CA LYS A 177 -10.35 0.26 14.67
C LYS A 177 -9.43 -0.93 14.45
N TYR A 178 -9.39 -1.85 15.40
CA TYR A 178 -8.51 -3.02 15.32
C TYR A 178 -8.85 -3.90 14.12
N ILE A 179 -10.13 -3.98 13.78
CA ILE A 179 -10.62 -4.73 12.63
C ILE A 179 -10.15 -4.07 11.32
N SER A 180 -10.13 -2.74 11.26
CA SER A 180 -9.59 -2.04 10.12
C SER A 180 -8.13 -2.41 9.81
N TYR A 181 -7.34 -2.70 10.82
CA TYR A 181 -5.92 -3.04 10.65
C TYR A 181 -5.70 -4.54 10.46
N ALA A 182 -6.46 -5.37 11.18
CA ALA A 182 -6.30 -6.82 11.14
C ALA A 182 -6.91 -7.45 9.87
N THR A 183 -8.06 -6.94 9.41
CA THR A 183 -8.78 -7.58 8.30
C THR A 183 -8.02 -7.59 6.97
N PRO A 184 -7.30 -6.54 6.55
CA PRO A 184 -6.48 -6.60 5.34
C PRO A 184 -5.45 -7.73 5.39
N PHE A 185 -4.82 -7.93 6.54
CA PHE A 185 -3.85 -9.00 6.76
C PHE A 185 -4.50 -10.39 6.70
N VAL A 186 -5.61 -10.57 7.40
CA VAL A 186 -6.35 -11.83 7.38
C VAL A 186 -6.84 -12.15 5.97
N LEU A 187 -7.35 -11.14 5.25
CA LEU A 187 -7.80 -11.30 3.88
C LEU A 187 -6.65 -11.69 2.94
N TYR A 188 -5.48 -11.06 3.11
CA TYR A 188 -4.28 -11.42 2.35
C TYR A 188 -3.95 -12.91 2.51
N TYR A 189 -3.82 -13.40 3.75
CA TYR A 189 -3.49 -14.81 3.99
C TYR A 189 -4.60 -15.76 3.54
N LEU A 190 -5.85 -15.34 3.67
CA LEU A 190 -6.97 -16.12 3.15
C LEU A 190 -6.87 -16.29 1.64
N LEU A 191 -6.54 -15.22 0.90
CA LEU A 191 -6.36 -15.28 -0.55
C LEU A 191 -5.16 -16.17 -0.94
N VAL A 192 -4.05 -16.08 -0.19
CA VAL A 192 -2.88 -16.95 -0.39
C VAL A 192 -3.25 -18.41 -0.20
N ILE A 193 -3.95 -18.76 0.89
CA ILE A 193 -4.37 -20.13 1.18
C ILE A 193 -5.36 -20.64 0.13
N LEU A 194 -6.31 -19.79 -0.30
CA LEU A 194 -7.27 -20.16 -1.35
C LEU A 194 -6.56 -20.49 -2.66
N TYR A 195 -5.58 -19.67 -3.05
CA TYR A 195 -4.80 -19.94 -4.25
C TYR A 195 -3.99 -21.22 -4.13
N GLU A 196 -3.18 -21.37 -3.09
CA GLU A 196 -2.25 -22.48 -2.95
C GLU A 196 -2.94 -23.84 -2.77
N ARG A 197 -4.15 -23.87 -2.17
CA ARG A 197 -4.85 -25.14 -1.87
C ARG A 197 -6.01 -25.47 -2.80
N TYR A 198 -6.70 -24.48 -3.34
CA TYR A 198 -7.98 -24.70 -4.03
C TYR A 198 -8.02 -24.19 -5.46
N PHE A 199 -7.33 -23.09 -5.74
CA PHE A 199 -7.48 -22.36 -7.01
C PHE A 199 -6.13 -22.00 -7.63
N SER A 200 -5.21 -22.97 -7.75
CA SER A 200 -3.87 -22.77 -8.31
C SER A 200 -3.86 -22.20 -9.73
N ASP A 201 -4.94 -22.40 -10.49
CA ASP A 201 -5.05 -21.91 -11.86
C ASP A 201 -5.49 -20.44 -11.94
N LEU A 202 -6.03 -19.88 -10.84
CA LEU A 202 -6.52 -18.50 -10.78
C LEU A 202 -5.46 -17.54 -10.21
N PHE A 203 -4.39 -17.27 -10.97
CA PHE A 203 -3.30 -16.39 -10.55
C PHE A 203 -3.78 -14.99 -10.10
N ILE A 204 -4.95 -14.52 -10.57
CA ILE A 204 -5.54 -13.22 -10.22
C ILE A 204 -5.81 -13.11 -8.71
N ILE A 205 -6.16 -14.23 -8.04
CA ILE A 205 -6.46 -14.24 -6.60
C ILE A 205 -5.19 -14.16 -5.76
N TYR A 206 -4.02 -14.45 -6.34
CA TYR A 206 -2.78 -14.53 -5.60
C TYR A 206 -2.14 -13.15 -5.35
N PRO A 207 -2.18 -12.62 -4.12
CA PRO A 207 -1.73 -11.25 -3.87
C PRO A 207 -0.23 -11.02 -4.13
N LYS A 208 0.57 -12.07 -4.16
CA LYS A 208 2.00 -11.96 -4.46
C LYS A 208 2.25 -11.53 -5.90
N THR A 209 1.36 -11.86 -6.84
CA THR A 209 1.49 -11.45 -8.26
C THR A 209 1.07 -9.99 -8.49
N TRP A 210 0.47 -9.32 -7.52
CA TRP A 210 0.01 -7.93 -7.68
C TRP A 210 1.12 -6.89 -7.65
N THR A 211 2.34 -7.31 -7.35
CA THR A 211 3.56 -6.50 -7.44
C THR A 211 4.49 -6.96 -8.55
N ASP A 212 4.13 -8.04 -9.26
CA ASP A 212 4.91 -8.61 -10.35
C ASP A 212 4.18 -8.42 -11.69
N PRO A 213 4.53 -7.38 -12.49
CA PRO A 213 3.89 -7.15 -13.77
C PRO A 213 4.13 -8.25 -14.79
N ALA A 214 5.23 -9.03 -14.67
CA ALA A 214 5.55 -10.10 -15.61
C ALA A 214 4.56 -11.27 -15.55
N ALA A 215 3.90 -11.47 -14.42
CA ALA A 215 2.92 -12.54 -14.23
C ALA A 215 1.55 -12.23 -14.88
N TRP A 216 1.33 -11.00 -15.37
CA TRP A 216 0.01 -10.54 -15.82
C TRP A 216 -0.07 -10.32 -17.34
N PRO A 217 -1.22 -10.65 -17.97
CA PRO A 217 -1.50 -10.19 -19.31
C PRO A 217 -1.58 -8.65 -19.29
N PHE A 218 -1.00 -8.00 -20.27
CA PHE A 218 -0.82 -6.54 -20.36
C PHE A 218 0.13 -5.93 -19.31
N GLY A 219 0.94 -6.75 -18.60
CA GLY A 219 1.98 -6.26 -17.71
C GLY A 219 1.45 -5.37 -16.58
N CYS A 220 2.14 -4.26 -16.34
CA CYS A 220 1.80 -3.29 -15.30
C CYS A 220 0.35 -2.77 -15.39
N TRP A 221 -0.15 -2.52 -16.61
CA TRP A 221 -1.52 -2.03 -16.81
C TRP A 221 -2.58 -3.07 -16.45
N GLY A 222 -2.31 -4.37 -16.67
CA GLY A 222 -3.22 -5.44 -16.25
C GLY A 222 -3.42 -5.46 -14.74
N VAL A 223 -2.34 -5.40 -13.98
CA VAL A 223 -2.38 -5.30 -12.52
C VAL A 223 -3.09 -4.02 -12.07
N ALA A 224 -2.74 -2.87 -12.67
CA ALA A 224 -3.30 -1.58 -12.29
C ALA A 224 -4.83 -1.54 -12.46
N ILE A 225 -5.35 -2.01 -13.59
CA ILE A 225 -6.80 -2.08 -13.85
C ILE A 225 -7.47 -2.97 -12.80
N PHE A 226 -6.93 -4.17 -12.56
CA PHE A 226 -7.47 -5.09 -11.56
C PHE A 226 -7.51 -4.47 -10.16
N LEU A 227 -6.41 -3.85 -9.69
CA LEU A 227 -6.38 -3.21 -8.38
C LEU A 227 -7.36 -2.05 -8.27
N LEU A 228 -7.55 -1.27 -9.34
CA LEU A 228 -8.53 -0.18 -9.37
C LEU A 228 -9.97 -0.72 -9.34
N GLU A 229 -10.27 -1.79 -10.08
CA GLU A 229 -11.59 -2.45 -10.05
C GLU A 229 -11.90 -2.99 -8.65
N MET A 230 -10.96 -3.70 -8.03
CA MET A 230 -11.12 -4.19 -6.67
C MET A 230 -11.26 -3.05 -5.65
N THR A 231 -10.48 -1.98 -5.81
CA THR A 231 -10.63 -0.77 -4.97
C THR A 231 -12.02 -0.16 -5.11
N LEU A 232 -12.57 -0.11 -6.33
CA LEU A 232 -13.92 0.40 -6.58
C LEU A 232 -14.98 -0.46 -5.88
N ILE A 233 -14.87 -1.79 -5.93
CA ILE A 233 -15.79 -2.71 -5.25
C ILE A 233 -15.81 -2.43 -3.75
N PHE A 234 -14.65 -2.35 -3.10
CA PHE A 234 -14.57 -2.06 -1.66
C PHE A 234 -14.98 -0.63 -1.32
N ALA A 235 -14.74 0.35 -2.20
CA ALA A 235 -15.22 1.72 -2.04
C ALA A 235 -16.77 1.78 -2.09
N ILE A 236 -17.41 1.03 -2.99
CA ILE A 236 -18.88 0.91 -3.06
C ILE A 236 -19.42 0.24 -1.78
N LEU A 237 -18.77 -0.83 -1.31
CA LEU A 237 -19.15 -1.49 -0.05
C LEU A 237 -19.07 -0.52 1.14
N PHE A 238 -17.97 0.25 1.23
CA PHE A 238 -17.82 1.29 2.23
C PHE A 238 -18.92 2.36 2.11
N ALA A 239 -19.16 2.87 0.90
CA ALA A 239 -20.16 3.91 0.65
C ALA A 239 -21.56 3.46 1.08
N PHE A 240 -21.94 2.22 0.76
CA PHE A 240 -23.23 1.67 1.11
C PHE A 240 -23.40 1.51 2.63
N ARG A 241 -22.41 0.93 3.31
CA ARG A 241 -22.45 0.69 4.76
C ARG A 241 -22.34 2.00 5.54
N ALA A 242 -21.38 2.84 5.21
CA ALA A 242 -21.21 4.14 5.86
C ALA A 242 -22.42 5.04 5.64
N GLY A 243 -22.99 5.05 4.41
CA GLY A 243 -24.19 5.82 4.09
C GLY A 243 -25.37 5.45 4.96
N ARG A 244 -25.66 4.15 5.14
CA ARG A 244 -26.74 3.67 6.02
C ARG A 244 -26.54 4.13 7.47
N ARG A 245 -25.31 4.06 7.98
CA ARG A 245 -25.01 4.48 9.36
C ARG A 245 -25.11 5.99 9.55
N LEU A 246 -24.66 6.78 8.58
CA LEU A 246 -24.72 8.24 8.65
C LEU A 246 -26.16 8.77 8.57
N GLN A 247 -27.08 8.04 7.95
CA GLN A 247 -28.51 8.38 7.91
C GLN A 247 -29.23 8.10 9.23
N GLN A 248 -28.65 7.30 10.11
CA GLN A 248 -29.22 6.96 11.43
C GLN A 248 -28.71 7.89 12.55
N LEU A 249 -27.78 8.80 12.24
CA LEU A 249 -27.21 9.79 13.16
C LEU A 249 -28.05 11.05 13.28
#